data_db894bdd4f50de118e9845b3f954ed29
#
_entry.id   db894bdd4f50de118e9845b3f954ed29
#
_cell.length_a   1.000
_cell.length_b   1.000
_cell.length_c   1.000
_cell.angle_alpha   90.00
_cell.angle_beta   90.00
_cell.angle_gamma   90.00
#
_symmetry.space_group_name_H-M   'P 1'
#
loop_
_entity.id
_entity.type
_entity.pdbx_description
1 polymer ?
#
loop_
_entity_poly.entity_id
_entity_poly.type
_entity_poly.pdbx_seq_one_letter_code
_entity_poly.pdbx_strand_id
1 'polypeptide(L)'
;LQAEFNVQLIPKMKMIKLALPLATALLMVVAGCSQQDAPAKPAATASNPAQSYADVAAKTKGFTVGAMMSANTVYVLFDPQCPHCGHLWQQSQPLLKKVKFVWIPVSFINAKSTPQGAALLTAGNPAELMTTHETSILAGTGGIAASASIPPEVETAIKTNTQLLNSMGVESVPYIMAKHAASGQVVTNAGAMETAALAKLLGVEIP
;
A
#
# COMPACT_ATOMS: atom_id res chain seq x y z
N LEU A 1 -42.71 33.48 12.98
CA LEU A 1 -42.54 32.51 14.09
C LEU A 1 -41.07 32.40 14.39
N GLN A 2 -40.65 33.18 15.41
CA GLN A 2 -39.29 33.20 15.97
C GLN A 2 -39.17 32.04 16.96
N ALA A 3 -38.09 31.28 16.89
CA ALA A 3 -37.70 30.35 17.92
C ALA A 3 -36.39 30.84 18.55
N GLU A 4 -36.48 31.14 19.83
CA GLU A 4 -35.45 31.77 20.64
C GLU A 4 -34.33 30.81 21.00
N PHE A 5 -33.10 31.31 20.94
CA PHE A 5 -31.90 30.65 21.43
C PHE A 5 -31.83 30.71 22.96
N ASN A 6 -31.84 29.57 23.59
CA ASN A 6 -31.67 29.44 25.03
C ASN A 6 -30.18 29.21 25.35
N VAL A 7 -29.53 30.25 25.87
CA VAL A 7 -28.15 30.24 26.36
C VAL A 7 -28.18 29.77 27.82
N GLN A 8 -27.66 28.58 28.09
CA GLN A 8 -27.60 28.03 29.46
C GLN A 8 -26.21 28.25 30.06
N LEU A 9 -26.25 28.93 31.21
CA LEU A 9 -25.13 29.38 32.03
C LEU A 9 -24.22 28.25 32.51
N ILE A 10 -22.91 28.54 32.46
CA ILE A 10 -21.83 27.75 33.05
C ILE A 10 -21.70 28.12 34.55
N PRO A 11 -21.70 27.17 35.49
CA PRO A 11 -21.42 27.49 36.89
C PRO A 11 -19.94 27.66 37.18
N LYS A 12 -19.62 28.73 37.90
CA LYS A 12 -18.32 29.10 38.43
C LYS A 12 -17.84 28.06 39.47
N MET A 13 -16.71 27.42 39.22
CA MET A 13 -16.03 26.61 40.25
C MET A 13 -15.16 27.51 41.16
N LYS A 14 -15.46 27.44 42.46
CA LYS A 14 -14.73 28.13 43.53
C LYS A 14 -13.35 27.52 43.77
N MET A 15 -12.32 28.38 43.78
CA MET A 15 -10.98 28.06 44.28
C MET A 15 -11.02 27.81 45.79
N ILE A 16 -10.58 26.65 46.21
CA ILE A 16 -10.26 26.34 47.60
C ILE A 16 -8.75 26.45 47.76
N LYS A 17 -8.32 27.48 48.51
CA LYS A 17 -6.97 27.58 49.07
C LYS A 17 -6.93 26.73 50.34
N LEU A 18 -5.99 25.79 50.41
CA LEU A 18 -5.67 25.17 51.69
C LEU A 18 -4.16 25.06 51.90
N ALA A 19 -3.79 25.47 53.09
CA ALA A 19 -2.44 25.76 53.55
C ALA A 19 -1.62 24.52 53.83
N LEU A 20 -0.28 24.71 53.70
CA LEU A 20 0.82 23.87 54.12
C LEU A 20 0.84 23.68 55.66
N PRO A 21 1.22 22.54 56.21
CA PRO A 21 2.41 22.52 57.06
C PRO A 21 3.41 21.36 56.83
N LEU A 22 4.58 21.71 57.27
CA LEU A 22 5.91 21.15 57.27
C LEU A 22 6.10 19.81 57.97
N ALA A 23 7.07 19.05 57.44
CA ALA A 23 7.98 18.11 58.12
C ALA A 23 7.46 16.72 58.51
N THR A 24 8.02 15.69 57.84
CA THR A 24 8.87 14.66 58.52
C THR A 24 9.54 13.77 57.45
N ALA A 25 10.84 13.57 57.61
CA ALA A 25 11.68 12.68 56.83
C ALA A 25 11.28 11.19 57.07
N LEU A 26 11.12 10.40 56.02
CA LEU A 26 11.10 8.97 56.14
C LEU A 26 11.76 8.34 54.89
N LEU A 27 12.72 7.46 55.13
CA LEU A 27 13.48 6.65 54.19
C LEU A 27 12.55 5.98 53.18
N MET A 28 12.74 6.29 51.86
CA MET A 28 12.13 5.49 50.81
C MET A 28 13.10 4.40 50.36
N VAL A 29 12.70 3.16 50.66
CA VAL A 29 13.21 1.96 50.02
C VAL A 29 12.80 2.03 48.55
N VAL A 30 13.78 2.13 47.67
CA VAL A 30 13.58 2.08 46.23
C VAL A 30 13.30 0.62 45.85
N ALA A 31 12.01 0.25 45.80
CA ALA A 31 11.59 -0.95 45.11
C ALA A 31 11.70 -0.68 43.60
N GLY A 32 12.76 -1.18 42.98
CA GLY A 32 12.96 -1.15 41.53
C GLY A 32 11.86 -1.96 40.88
N CYS A 33 10.89 -1.28 40.26
CA CYS A 33 10.05 -1.91 39.24
C CYS A 33 10.92 -2.20 38.01
N SER A 34 11.32 -3.45 37.84
CA SER A 34 11.83 -3.94 36.56
C SER A 34 10.72 -3.76 35.54
N GLN A 35 10.82 -2.71 34.72
CA GLN A 35 10.09 -2.67 33.46
C GLN A 35 10.64 -3.82 32.62
N GLN A 36 9.83 -4.86 32.47
CA GLN A 36 10.06 -5.92 31.51
C GLN A 36 9.91 -5.26 30.13
N ASP A 37 11.05 -4.95 29.51
CA ASP A 37 11.11 -4.54 28.10
C ASP A 37 10.46 -5.63 27.27
N ALA A 38 9.27 -5.35 26.75
CA ALA A 38 8.68 -6.18 25.71
C ALA A 38 9.70 -6.24 24.56
N PRO A 39 9.96 -7.42 23.96
CA PRO A 39 10.90 -7.52 22.87
C PRO A 39 10.50 -6.52 21.78
N ALA A 40 11.35 -5.53 21.55
CA ALA A 40 11.16 -4.57 20.47
C ALA A 40 11.05 -5.37 19.16
N LYS A 41 9.91 -5.21 18.46
CA LYS A 41 9.74 -5.71 17.09
C LYS A 41 10.98 -5.23 16.31
N PRO A 42 11.73 -6.13 15.62
CA PRO A 42 12.91 -5.73 14.88
C PRO A 42 12.54 -4.54 13.98
N ALA A 43 13.21 -3.41 14.14
CA ALA A 43 13.06 -2.29 13.25
C ALA A 43 13.37 -2.81 11.83
N ALA A 44 12.39 -2.74 10.94
CA ALA A 44 12.60 -3.10 9.55
C ALA A 44 13.76 -2.25 9.05
N THR A 45 14.87 -2.87 8.74
CA THR A 45 16.04 -2.21 8.16
C THR A 45 15.54 -1.56 6.88
N ALA A 46 15.57 -0.23 6.79
CA ALA A 46 15.11 0.48 5.62
C ALA A 46 15.86 -0.08 4.40
N SER A 47 15.16 -0.86 3.59
CA SER A 47 15.75 -1.53 2.44
C SER A 47 16.21 -0.48 1.44
N ASN A 48 17.44 -0.62 0.92
CA ASN A 48 17.96 0.26 -0.12
C ASN A 48 17.00 0.22 -1.34
N PRO A 49 16.41 1.34 -1.78
CA PRO A 49 15.43 1.34 -2.86
C PRO A 49 15.94 0.72 -4.17
N ALA A 50 17.24 0.90 -4.48
CA ALA A 50 17.85 0.31 -5.66
C ALA A 50 17.91 -1.22 -5.58
N GLN A 51 18.23 -1.77 -4.39
CA GLN A 51 18.22 -3.21 -4.16
C GLN A 51 16.79 -3.77 -4.20
N SER A 52 15.84 -3.08 -3.58
CA SER A 52 14.42 -3.47 -3.62
C SER A 52 13.88 -3.50 -5.05
N TYR A 53 14.23 -2.51 -5.88
CA TYR A 53 13.85 -2.49 -7.29
C TYR A 53 14.44 -3.69 -8.06
N ALA A 54 15.71 -4.01 -7.84
CA ALA A 54 16.37 -5.15 -8.47
C ALA A 54 15.74 -6.47 -8.01
N ASP A 55 15.41 -6.60 -6.73
CA ASP A 55 14.76 -7.77 -6.16
C ASP A 55 13.34 -7.96 -6.72
N VAL A 56 12.55 -6.91 -6.85
CA VAL A 56 11.22 -6.95 -7.50
C VAL A 56 11.37 -7.41 -8.94
N ALA A 57 12.30 -6.83 -9.70
CA ALA A 57 12.53 -7.21 -11.10
C ALA A 57 12.92 -8.68 -11.26
N ALA A 58 13.73 -9.23 -10.35
CA ALA A 58 14.31 -10.57 -10.47
C ALA A 58 13.43 -11.68 -9.86
N LYS A 59 12.70 -11.38 -8.79
CA LYS A 59 12.07 -12.40 -7.93
C LYS A 59 10.55 -12.46 -8.04
N THR A 60 9.89 -11.43 -8.63
CA THR A 60 8.44 -11.41 -8.72
C THR A 60 7.91 -11.96 -10.04
N LYS A 61 6.64 -12.35 -10.03
CA LYS A 61 5.85 -12.70 -11.21
C LYS A 61 4.69 -11.75 -11.34
N GLY A 62 4.59 -11.12 -12.51
CA GLY A 62 3.52 -10.20 -12.87
C GLY A 62 3.17 -10.34 -14.34
N PHE A 63 2.12 -9.67 -14.76
CA PHE A 63 1.78 -9.53 -16.19
C PHE A 63 2.13 -8.12 -16.67
N THR A 64 2.47 -8.02 -17.93
CA THR A 64 2.95 -6.76 -18.52
C THR A 64 1.88 -6.14 -19.41
N VAL A 65 1.71 -4.82 -19.29
CA VAL A 65 0.84 -4.02 -20.15
C VAL A 65 1.55 -2.75 -20.62
N GLY A 66 1.13 -2.22 -21.77
CA GLY A 66 1.64 -0.96 -22.30
C GLY A 66 2.79 -1.14 -23.29
N ALA A 67 3.72 -0.20 -23.31
CA ALA A 67 4.81 -0.14 -24.28
C ALA A 67 5.88 -1.20 -23.98
N MET A 68 5.70 -2.41 -24.53
CA MET A 68 6.56 -3.58 -24.26
C MET A 68 8.05 -3.31 -24.50
N MET A 69 8.38 -2.48 -25.48
CA MET A 69 9.76 -2.12 -25.84
C MET A 69 10.29 -0.90 -25.09
N SER A 70 9.48 -0.30 -24.20
CA SER A 70 9.92 0.86 -23.43
C SER A 70 11.00 0.47 -22.41
N ALA A 71 12.05 1.29 -22.33
CA ALA A 71 13.04 1.21 -21.26
C ALA A 71 12.44 1.61 -19.89
N ASN A 72 11.35 2.39 -19.90
CA ASN A 72 10.66 2.85 -18.69
C ASN A 72 9.77 1.73 -18.14
N THR A 73 10.34 0.87 -17.32
CA THR A 73 9.60 -0.21 -16.65
C THR A 73 9.13 0.26 -15.27
N VAL A 74 7.83 0.09 -15.03
CA VAL A 74 7.17 0.40 -13.75
C VAL A 74 6.60 -0.89 -13.18
N TYR A 75 6.99 -1.22 -11.97
CA TYR A 75 6.43 -2.33 -11.21
C TYR A 75 5.35 -1.81 -10.30
N VAL A 76 4.18 -2.45 -10.31
CA VAL A 76 3.05 -2.14 -9.45
C VAL A 76 2.67 -3.40 -8.68
N LEU A 77 2.97 -3.43 -7.38
CA LEU A 77 2.46 -4.48 -6.50
C LEU A 77 1.05 -4.08 -6.08
N PHE A 78 0.08 -4.95 -6.37
CA PHE A 78 -1.34 -4.65 -6.18
C PHE A 78 -2.06 -5.86 -5.58
N ASP A 79 -3.10 -5.60 -4.80
CA ASP A 79 -4.00 -6.66 -4.36
C ASP A 79 -5.28 -6.59 -5.20
N PRO A 80 -5.73 -7.71 -5.78
CA PRO A 80 -6.96 -7.75 -6.58
C PRO A 80 -8.23 -7.28 -5.85
N GLN A 81 -8.23 -7.24 -4.52
CA GLN A 81 -9.39 -6.77 -3.75
C GLN A 81 -9.25 -5.31 -3.28
N CYS A 82 -8.29 -4.56 -3.82
CA CYS A 82 -7.99 -3.19 -3.42
C CYS A 82 -8.63 -2.15 -4.36
N PRO A 83 -9.63 -1.36 -3.95
CA PRO A 83 -10.22 -0.32 -4.80
C PRO A 83 -9.21 0.75 -5.24
N HIS A 84 -8.22 1.08 -4.40
CA HIS A 84 -7.15 2.02 -4.78
C HIS A 84 -6.27 1.48 -5.91
N CYS A 85 -6.12 0.16 -6.03
CA CYS A 85 -5.43 -0.46 -7.17
C CYS A 85 -6.24 -0.28 -8.46
N GLY A 86 -7.56 -0.38 -8.39
CA GLY A 86 -8.46 -0.07 -9.50
C GLY A 86 -8.37 1.39 -9.95
N HIS A 87 -8.31 2.33 -9.03
CA HIS A 87 -8.08 3.73 -9.38
C HIS A 87 -6.73 3.92 -10.07
N LEU A 88 -5.66 3.33 -9.56
CA LEU A 88 -4.35 3.42 -10.21
C LEU A 88 -4.36 2.77 -11.60
N TRP A 89 -5.07 1.63 -11.77
CA TRP A 89 -5.23 1.01 -13.08
C TRP A 89 -5.82 2.01 -14.09
N GLN A 90 -6.92 2.70 -13.74
CA GLN A 90 -7.54 3.70 -14.60
C GLN A 90 -6.57 4.87 -14.90
N GLN A 91 -5.88 5.37 -13.89
CA GLN A 91 -4.95 6.49 -14.03
C GLN A 91 -3.69 6.15 -14.83
N SER A 92 -3.34 4.87 -14.93
CA SER A 92 -2.20 4.41 -15.73
C SER A 92 -2.49 4.32 -17.24
N GLN A 93 -3.78 4.23 -17.63
CA GLN A 93 -4.17 3.98 -19.03
C GLN A 93 -3.61 5.01 -20.03
N PRO A 94 -3.62 6.34 -19.76
CA PRO A 94 -3.06 7.31 -20.69
C PRO A 94 -1.56 7.12 -20.93
N LEU A 95 -0.84 6.50 -19.99
CA LEU A 95 0.62 6.34 -20.07
C LEU A 95 1.06 5.04 -20.77
N LEU A 96 0.14 4.14 -21.13
CA LEU A 96 0.47 2.83 -21.73
C LEU A 96 1.27 2.92 -23.03
N LYS A 97 1.16 4.03 -23.78
CA LYS A 97 1.95 4.24 -25.01
C LYS A 97 3.42 4.59 -24.74
N LYS A 98 3.76 5.03 -23.54
CA LYS A 98 5.10 5.52 -23.13
C LYS A 98 5.81 4.57 -22.18
N VAL A 99 5.06 3.85 -21.35
CA VAL A 99 5.55 3.10 -20.19
C VAL A 99 5.19 1.62 -20.31
N LYS A 100 6.10 0.77 -19.86
CA LYS A 100 5.87 -0.65 -19.66
C LYS A 100 5.52 -0.88 -18.19
N PHE A 101 4.27 -1.18 -17.89
CA PHE A 101 3.84 -1.55 -16.56
C PHE A 101 3.92 -3.06 -16.37
N VAL A 102 4.46 -3.49 -15.24
CA VAL A 102 4.42 -4.88 -14.75
C VAL A 102 3.54 -4.89 -13.50
N TRP A 103 2.34 -5.44 -13.63
CA TRP A 103 1.38 -5.57 -12.54
C TRP A 103 1.60 -6.89 -11.82
N ILE A 104 1.93 -6.82 -10.53
CA ILE A 104 2.40 -7.92 -9.70
C ILE A 104 1.36 -8.18 -8.61
N PRO A 105 0.54 -9.23 -8.72
CA PRO A 105 -0.47 -9.50 -7.70
C PRO A 105 0.17 -9.98 -6.41
N VAL A 106 -0.33 -9.45 -5.30
CA VAL A 106 -0.05 -9.88 -3.93
C VAL A 106 -1.35 -10.32 -3.25
N SER A 107 -1.25 -11.04 -2.14
CA SER A 107 -2.39 -11.44 -1.32
C SER A 107 -2.27 -10.78 0.03
N PHE A 108 -2.95 -9.65 0.17
CA PHE A 108 -2.79 -8.73 1.29
C PHE A 108 -4.10 -8.49 2.05
N ILE A 109 -5.24 -8.42 1.33
CA ILE A 109 -6.51 -7.96 1.87
C ILE A 109 -7.39 -9.11 2.37
N ASN A 110 -7.67 -10.11 1.52
CA ASN A 110 -8.57 -11.20 1.91
C ASN A 110 -8.34 -12.49 1.09
N ALA A 111 -9.14 -13.52 1.38
CA ALA A 111 -9.02 -14.85 0.75
C ALA A 111 -9.29 -14.87 -0.76
N LYS A 112 -9.94 -13.84 -1.34
CA LYS A 112 -10.17 -13.74 -2.78
C LYS A 112 -8.94 -13.22 -3.53
N SER A 113 -8.00 -12.55 -2.84
CA SER A 113 -6.82 -11.93 -3.45
C SER A 113 -5.97 -12.95 -4.22
N THR A 114 -5.65 -14.09 -3.61
CA THR A 114 -4.84 -15.13 -4.27
C THR A 114 -5.53 -15.72 -5.52
N PRO A 115 -6.78 -16.23 -5.48
CA PRO A 115 -7.38 -16.85 -6.64
C PRO A 115 -7.68 -15.86 -7.78
N GLN A 116 -7.99 -14.61 -7.49
CA GLN A 116 -8.17 -13.59 -8.52
C GLN A 116 -6.82 -13.14 -9.11
N GLY A 117 -5.79 -12.98 -8.28
CA GLY A 117 -4.42 -12.74 -8.75
C GLY A 117 -3.91 -13.84 -9.66
N ALA A 118 -4.22 -15.10 -9.33
CA ALA A 118 -3.89 -16.26 -10.16
C ALA A 118 -4.62 -16.23 -11.52
N ALA A 119 -5.91 -15.87 -11.53
CA ALA A 119 -6.67 -15.73 -12.77
C ALA A 119 -6.05 -14.65 -13.68
N LEU A 120 -5.62 -13.53 -13.12
CA LEU A 120 -4.94 -12.45 -13.86
C LEU A 120 -3.57 -12.89 -14.41
N LEU A 121 -2.78 -13.62 -13.62
CA LEU A 121 -1.46 -14.12 -14.05
C LEU A 121 -1.53 -15.16 -15.17
N THR A 122 -2.62 -15.94 -15.22
CA THR A 122 -2.79 -17.04 -16.19
C THR A 122 -3.67 -16.66 -17.39
N ALA A 123 -4.17 -15.42 -17.41
CA ALA A 123 -5.04 -14.95 -18.47
C ALA A 123 -4.31 -14.86 -19.83
N GLY A 124 -4.99 -15.27 -20.90
CA GLY A 124 -4.49 -15.08 -22.26
C GLY A 124 -4.45 -13.60 -22.69
N ASN A 125 -5.35 -12.76 -22.13
CA ASN A 125 -5.34 -11.31 -22.27
C ASN A 125 -5.49 -10.66 -20.88
N PRO A 126 -4.38 -10.52 -20.13
CA PRO A 126 -4.44 -10.01 -18.77
C PRO A 126 -4.86 -8.52 -18.70
N ALA A 127 -4.61 -7.72 -19.73
CA ALA A 127 -5.01 -6.31 -19.74
C ALA A 127 -6.54 -6.15 -19.80
N GLU A 128 -7.21 -6.92 -20.62
CA GLU A 128 -8.67 -6.92 -20.73
C GLU A 128 -9.32 -7.47 -19.46
N LEU A 129 -8.77 -8.58 -18.95
CA LEU A 129 -9.29 -9.20 -17.72
C LEU A 129 -9.10 -8.27 -16.51
N MET A 130 -7.96 -7.56 -16.42
CA MET A 130 -7.69 -6.56 -15.38
C MET A 130 -8.68 -5.39 -15.47
N THR A 131 -8.98 -4.91 -16.68
CA THR A 131 -9.98 -3.84 -16.86
C THR A 131 -11.35 -4.28 -16.37
N THR A 132 -11.78 -5.49 -16.73
CA THR A 132 -13.04 -6.08 -16.25
C THR A 132 -13.03 -6.23 -14.73
N HIS A 133 -11.94 -6.75 -14.20
CA HIS A 133 -11.75 -6.96 -12.77
C HIS A 133 -11.86 -5.67 -11.97
N GLU A 134 -11.07 -4.66 -12.33
CA GLU A 134 -11.02 -3.40 -11.59
C GLU A 134 -12.30 -2.57 -11.74
N THR A 135 -12.98 -2.66 -12.89
CA THR A 135 -14.32 -2.10 -13.05
C THR A 135 -15.30 -2.70 -12.05
N SER A 136 -15.27 -4.02 -11.86
CA SER A 136 -16.10 -4.74 -10.89
C SER A 136 -15.72 -4.39 -9.43
N ILE A 137 -14.43 -4.27 -9.12
CA ILE A 137 -13.96 -3.87 -7.78
C ILE A 137 -14.46 -2.45 -7.45
N LEU A 138 -14.30 -1.50 -8.36
CA LEU A 138 -14.73 -0.12 -8.18
C LEU A 138 -16.26 0.03 -8.08
N ALA A 139 -17.00 -0.86 -8.74
CA ALA A 139 -18.46 -0.95 -8.62
C ALA A 139 -18.92 -1.68 -7.33
N GLY A 140 -18.00 -2.19 -6.50
CA GLY A 140 -18.31 -2.91 -5.27
C GLY A 140 -18.87 -4.32 -5.49
N THR A 141 -18.72 -4.89 -6.70
CA THR A 141 -19.26 -6.23 -7.05
C THR A 141 -18.24 -7.37 -6.84
N GLY A 142 -17.02 -7.04 -6.37
CA GLY A 142 -16.06 -8.00 -5.82
C GLY A 142 -15.09 -8.64 -6.81
N GLY A 143 -14.98 -8.09 -8.02
CA GLY A 143 -13.99 -8.52 -9.02
C GLY A 143 -14.47 -9.67 -9.90
N ILE A 144 -13.54 -10.23 -10.68
CA ILE A 144 -13.79 -11.39 -11.54
C ILE A 144 -14.02 -12.67 -10.74
N ALA A 145 -14.73 -13.61 -11.35
CA ALA A 145 -14.75 -14.99 -10.85
C ALA A 145 -13.33 -15.59 -10.94
N ALA A 146 -12.91 -16.27 -9.90
CA ALA A 146 -11.62 -16.93 -9.85
C ALA A 146 -11.75 -18.44 -10.05
N SER A 147 -10.72 -19.07 -10.59
CA SER A 147 -10.67 -20.52 -10.69
C SER A 147 -10.66 -21.17 -9.29
N ALA A 148 -11.42 -22.24 -9.13
CA ALA A 148 -11.39 -23.05 -7.92
C ALA A 148 -10.08 -23.84 -7.75
N SER A 149 -9.31 -24.00 -8.85
CA SER A 149 -8.01 -24.68 -8.85
C SER A 149 -6.95 -23.70 -9.34
N ILE A 150 -5.93 -23.47 -8.52
CA ILE A 150 -4.77 -22.61 -8.82
C ILE A 150 -3.58 -23.54 -9.04
N PRO A 151 -2.84 -23.41 -10.17
CA PRO A 151 -1.58 -24.13 -10.33
C PRO A 151 -0.61 -23.81 -9.19
N PRO A 152 0.06 -24.81 -8.60
CA PRO A 152 0.93 -24.62 -7.43
C PRO A 152 2.05 -23.60 -7.66
N GLU A 153 2.59 -23.52 -8.87
CA GLU A 153 3.62 -22.55 -9.24
C GLU A 153 3.09 -21.10 -9.26
N VAL A 154 1.81 -20.90 -9.61
CA VAL A 154 1.17 -19.58 -9.60
C VAL A 154 0.86 -19.14 -8.17
N GLU A 155 0.36 -20.05 -7.35
CA GLU A 155 0.14 -19.78 -5.92
C GLU A 155 1.46 -19.43 -5.23
N THR A 156 2.53 -20.20 -5.50
CA THR A 156 3.88 -19.93 -5.00
C THR A 156 4.39 -18.55 -5.44
N ALA A 157 4.14 -18.17 -6.70
CA ALA A 157 4.54 -16.87 -7.22
C ALA A 157 3.85 -15.73 -6.46
N ILE A 158 2.54 -15.79 -6.23
CA ILE A 158 1.80 -14.76 -5.47
C ILE A 158 2.29 -14.70 -4.02
N LYS A 159 2.54 -15.85 -3.41
CA LYS A 159 3.13 -15.92 -2.06
C LYS A 159 4.49 -15.24 -2.01
N THR A 160 5.37 -15.51 -2.99
CA THR A 160 6.70 -14.89 -3.11
C THR A 160 6.58 -13.38 -3.30
N ASN A 161 5.68 -12.91 -4.18
CA ASN A 161 5.40 -11.49 -4.37
C ASN A 161 4.99 -10.81 -3.05
N THR A 162 4.09 -11.45 -2.30
CA THR A 162 3.59 -10.94 -1.02
C THR A 162 4.70 -10.90 0.04
N GLN A 163 5.51 -11.94 0.13
CA GLN A 163 6.65 -11.99 1.04
C GLN A 163 7.68 -10.90 0.74
N LEU A 164 7.96 -10.65 -0.55
CA LEU A 164 8.87 -9.58 -0.94
C LEU A 164 8.33 -8.20 -0.57
N LEU A 165 7.03 -7.93 -0.83
CA LEU A 165 6.39 -6.69 -0.40
C LEU A 165 6.57 -6.46 1.10
N ASN A 166 6.25 -7.48 1.91
CA ASN A 166 6.37 -7.42 3.36
C ASN A 166 7.82 -7.20 3.82
N SER A 167 8.80 -7.85 3.15
CA SER A 167 10.23 -7.72 3.49
C SER A 167 10.78 -6.31 3.23
N MET A 168 10.15 -5.55 2.33
CA MET A 168 10.45 -4.14 2.09
C MET A 168 9.84 -3.19 3.13
N GLY A 169 9.06 -3.70 4.09
CA GLY A 169 8.36 -2.89 5.08
C GLY A 169 7.17 -2.12 4.50
N VAL A 170 6.64 -2.54 3.35
CA VAL A 170 5.49 -1.90 2.71
C VAL A 170 4.20 -2.47 3.28
N GLU A 171 3.37 -1.59 3.84
CA GLU A 171 2.14 -1.93 4.55
C GLU A 171 0.87 -1.54 3.77
N SER A 172 1.00 -1.09 2.53
CA SER A 172 -0.15 -0.66 1.73
C SER A 172 0.04 -0.95 0.24
N VAL A 173 -1.07 -1.13 -0.45
CA VAL A 173 -1.16 -1.30 -1.90
C VAL A 173 -2.13 -0.28 -2.50
N PRO A 174 -1.94 0.13 -3.76
CA PRO A 174 -0.86 -0.26 -4.66
C PRO A 174 0.50 0.30 -4.21
N TYR A 175 1.58 -0.42 -4.51
CA TYR A 175 2.93 0.07 -4.31
C TYR A 175 3.66 0.16 -5.63
N ILE A 176 4.13 1.35 -5.98
CA ILE A 176 4.75 1.67 -7.28
C ILE A 176 6.26 1.73 -7.09
N MET A 177 7.00 1.11 -8.00
CA MET A 177 8.46 1.21 -8.11
C MET A 177 8.87 1.42 -9.55
N ALA A 178 9.71 2.40 -9.82
CA ALA A 178 10.23 2.67 -11.15
C ALA A 178 11.62 3.29 -11.09
N LYS A 179 12.30 3.34 -12.25
CA LYS A 179 13.40 4.28 -12.45
C LYS A 179 12.86 5.51 -13.15
N HIS A 180 13.12 6.69 -12.58
CA HIS A 180 12.76 7.96 -13.20
C HIS A 180 13.47 8.12 -14.54
N ALA A 181 12.72 8.39 -15.60
CA ALA A 181 13.23 8.31 -16.97
C ALA A 181 14.46 9.18 -17.24
N ALA A 182 14.52 10.40 -16.68
CA ALA A 182 15.62 11.31 -16.91
C ALA A 182 16.82 11.09 -15.98
N SER A 183 16.59 10.76 -14.69
CA SER A 183 17.68 10.65 -13.71
C SER A 183 18.18 9.22 -13.50
N GLY A 184 17.40 8.21 -13.87
CA GLY A 184 17.67 6.80 -13.58
C GLY A 184 17.54 6.42 -12.11
N GLN A 185 17.20 7.36 -11.23
CA GLN A 185 17.02 7.10 -9.81
C GLN A 185 15.77 6.25 -9.57
N VAL A 186 15.83 5.34 -8.61
CA VAL A 186 14.66 4.58 -8.19
C VAL A 186 13.71 5.50 -7.44
N VAL A 187 12.48 5.54 -7.91
CA VAL A 187 11.35 6.25 -7.30
C VAL A 187 10.28 5.28 -6.87
N THR A 188 9.62 5.58 -5.75
CA THR A 188 8.56 4.74 -5.20
C THR A 188 7.38 5.59 -4.74
N ASN A 189 6.20 5.00 -4.75
CA ASN A 189 5.02 5.60 -4.14
C ASN A 189 4.11 4.51 -3.56
N ALA A 190 3.59 4.75 -2.37
CA ALA A 190 2.54 3.94 -1.76
C ALA A 190 1.18 4.64 -1.96
N GLY A 191 0.20 3.89 -2.45
CA GLY A 191 -1.14 4.39 -2.77
C GLY A 191 -1.32 4.78 -4.24
N ALA A 192 -2.59 4.99 -4.60
CA ALA A 192 -2.98 5.47 -5.92
C ALA A 192 -2.61 6.95 -6.11
N MET A 193 -2.46 7.35 -7.36
CA MET A 193 -2.20 8.73 -7.76
C MET A 193 -2.82 9.02 -9.11
N GLU A 194 -3.10 10.29 -9.35
CA GLU A 194 -3.60 10.79 -10.63
C GLU A 194 -2.57 10.68 -11.74
N THR A 195 -3.02 10.57 -13.00
CA THR A 195 -2.17 10.44 -14.19
C THR A 195 -1.04 11.46 -14.23
N ALA A 196 -1.33 12.73 -13.94
CA ALA A 196 -0.32 13.79 -13.98
C ALA A 196 0.78 13.61 -12.90
N ALA A 197 0.39 13.20 -11.70
CA ALA A 197 1.32 12.90 -10.63
C ALA A 197 2.17 11.65 -10.96
N LEU A 198 1.54 10.62 -11.52
CA LEU A 198 2.22 9.40 -11.96
C LEU A 198 3.23 9.71 -13.07
N ALA A 199 2.84 10.46 -14.09
CA ALA A 199 3.74 10.88 -15.17
C ALA A 199 4.95 11.66 -14.63
N LYS A 200 4.72 12.59 -13.69
CA LYS A 200 5.78 13.34 -13.01
C LYS A 200 6.71 12.43 -12.22
N LEU A 201 6.15 11.49 -11.43
CA LEU A 201 6.94 10.51 -10.67
C LEU A 201 7.85 9.70 -11.57
N LEU A 202 7.35 9.31 -12.75
CA LEU A 202 8.08 8.48 -13.71
C LEU A 202 9.04 9.30 -14.60
N GLY A 203 8.92 10.62 -14.63
CA GLY A 203 9.68 11.50 -15.52
C GLY A 203 9.30 11.35 -17.00
N VAL A 204 8.02 11.09 -17.28
CA VAL A 204 7.48 10.95 -18.64
C VAL A 204 6.40 11.99 -18.92
N GLU A 205 6.22 12.33 -20.18
CA GLU A 205 5.12 13.20 -20.61
C GLU A 205 3.84 12.39 -20.83
N ILE A 206 2.71 12.99 -20.54
CA ILE A 206 1.39 12.45 -20.90
C ILE A 206 1.24 12.59 -22.42
N PRO A 207 0.82 11.53 -23.14
CA PRO A 207 0.63 11.58 -24.60
C PRO A 207 -0.45 12.56 -25.02
#